data_1e6142e622590111d53ce3b094ad57f7
#
_entry.id   1e6142e622590111d53ce3b094ad57f7
#
_cell.length_a   1.000
_cell.length_b   1.000
_cell.length_c   1.000
_cell.angle_alpha   90.00
_cell.angle_beta   90.00
_cell.angle_gamma   90.00
#
_symmetry.space_group_name_H-M   'P 1'
#
loop_
_entity.id
_entity.type
_entity.pdbx_description
1 polymer ?
#
loop_
_entity_poly.entity_id
_entity_poly.type
_entity_poly.pdbx_seq_one_letter_code
_entity_poly.pdbx_strand_id
1 'polypeptide(L)'
;MSAVIALRGPAVAGSQGTLWADHPRLPSSPWACVNALRSQGRADLGTLAMPTSRDEAWRFTDLTPLGKMSLQPASGSGRVSAADMAGFQLAEAATRLVFVDGVHAPELSGPTANAGGVLVANLPAALAAQAAAVEKHLGCHQPLGSDVFAAFNTAFLSDAAVIRAPRSTTLAAPVHLLFITTQAGVVSHPRCLLIAEAGSSLTLIEDHVSLQGEACLSNAVTEIVLADQAEVQHIRVQRAGPQAFHIANTSVSLGRASHYQSVSVDMGAKLSRHQLDVVLGVGADCAVDGLAVVAGSQLADTHSCIVHAQPHGRSRQLHKCIAGGTARAVFNGKVMVRPGAQHTDAAQMSRNLLLGARARIDTLPQLEILADDVKCAHGATVAPLDAEEVFYLQSRGLSDSAARDLLTYAFGAEIIARIPVASLRQQLEQRMLAQTGSRP
;
A
#
# COMPACT_ATOMS: atom_id res chain seq x y z
N MET A 1 -23.37 11.51 7.78
CA MET A 1 -23.26 10.74 9.05
C MET A 1 -22.72 9.37 8.71
N SER A 2 -21.42 9.17 8.93
CA SER A 2 -20.72 7.92 8.60
C SER A 2 -20.86 6.95 9.77
N ALA A 3 -21.70 5.94 9.61
CA ALA A 3 -21.73 4.81 10.54
C ALA A 3 -20.67 3.79 10.09
N VAL A 4 -19.48 3.88 10.63
CA VAL A 4 -18.48 2.80 10.57
C VAL A 4 -18.88 1.79 11.64
N ILE A 5 -19.29 0.60 11.22
CA ILE A 5 -19.58 -0.49 12.15
C ILE A 5 -18.24 -1.07 12.60
N ALA A 6 -17.87 -0.82 13.84
CA ALA A 6 -16.74 -1.45 14.50
C ALA A 6 -17.09 -2.92 14.80
N LEU A 7 -16.49 -3.84 14.08
CA LEU A 7 -16.48 -5.26 14.44
C LEU A 7 -15.14 -5.57 15.12
N ARG A 8 -14.98 -5.23 16.39
CA ARG A 8 -13.94 -5.80 17.26
C ARG A 8 -14.41 -5.82 18.71
N GLY A 9 -14.33 -6.99 19.33
CA GLY A 9 -14.44 -7.15 20.78
C GLY A 9 -13.18 -6.59 21.48
N PRO A 10 -13.26 -6.33 22.82
CA PRO A 10 -12.16 -5.69 23.56
C PRO A 10 -10.95 -6.60 23.64
N ALA A 11 -9.79 -6.10 23.18
CA ALA A 11 -8.48 -6.75 23.40
C ALA A 11 -8.09 -6.61 24.87
N VAL A 12 -7.70 -7.72 25.48
CA VAL A 12 -7.17 -7.78 26.86
C VAL A 12 -5.75 -7.22 26.86
N ALA A 13 -5.51 -6.17 27.63
CA ALA A 13 -4.21 -5.56 27.82
C ALA A 13 -3.22 -6.57 28.44
N GLY A 14 -2.32 -7.13 27.62
CA GLY A 14 -1.16 -7.87 28.05
C GLY A 14 0.07 -6.96 27.98
N SER A 15 0.89 -6.96 29.02
CA SER A 15 2.09 -6.13 29.20
C SER A 15 3.24 -6.52 28.25
N GLN A 16 3.07 -6.26 26.94
CA GLN A 16 4.20 -6.21 26.00
C GLN A 16 4.54 -4.74 25.78
N GLY A 17 5.82 -4.37 25.92
CA GLY A 17 6.29 -3.02 25.67
C GLY A 17 5.73 -2.53 24.33
N THR A 18 5.05 -1.39 24.35
CA THR A 18 4.46 -0.82 23.14
C THR A 18 5.56 -0.17 22.33
N LEU A 19 5.59 -0.39 21.00
CA LEU A 19 6.58 0.17 20.08
C LEU A 19 6.75 1.69 20.20
N TRP A 20 5.76 2.37 20.77
CA TRP A 20 5.70 3.83 20.89
C TRP A 20 5.89 4.36 22.32
N ALA A 21 6.04 3.48 23.34
CA ALA A 21 6.07 3.90 24.75
C ALA A 21 7.21 4.89 25.05
N ASP A 22 8.38 4.63 24.48
CA ASP A 22 9.59 5.42 24.69
C ASP A 22 9.79 6.52 23.63
N HIS A 23 8.82 6.72 22.72
CA HIS A 23 8.95 7.72 21.68
C HIS A 23 8.64 9.13 22.24
N PRO A 24 9.55 10.09 22.07
CA PRO A 24 9.35 11.44 22.53
C PRO A 24 8.18 12.11 21.79
N ARG A 25 7.50 13.03 22.46
CA ARG A 25 6.47 13.84 21.79
C ARG A 25 7.13 14.73 20.76
N LEU A 26 6.55 14.79 19.57
CA LEU A 26 6.97 15.76 18.57
C LEU A 26 6.74 17.20 19.08
N PRO A 27 7.58 18.17 18.71
CA PRO A 27 7.31 19.58 18.94
C PRO A 27 5.94 20.00 18.40
N SER A 28 5.31 20.98 19.03
CA SER A 28 4.04 21.50 18.53
C SER A 28 4.19 22.03 17.12
N SER A 29 3.25 21.63 16.25
CA SER A 29 3.15 22.18 14.91
C SER A 29 2.56 23.58 14.95
N PRO A 30 2.95 24.50 14.04
CA PRO A 30 2.26 25.77 13.90
C PRO A 30 0.79 25.62 13.44
N TRP A 31 0.41 24.44 12.96
CA TRP A 31 -0.93 24.14 12.45
C TRP A 31 -1.77 23.42 13.51
N ALA A 32 -2.89 24.04 13.92
CA ALA A 32 -3.77 23.51 14.95
C ALA A 32 -4.36 22.14 14.57
N CYS A 33 -4.73 21.94 13.30
CA CYS A 33 -5.26 20.68 12.78
C CYS A 33 -4.26 19.52 12.94
N VAL A 34 -2.98 19.75 12.70
CA VAL A 34 -1.93 18.73 12.88
C VAL A 34 -1.78 18.36 14.36
N ASN A 35 -1.82 19.34 15.26
CA ASN A 35 -1.74 19.08 16.70
C ASN A 35 -2.98 18.32 17.20
N ALA A 36 -4.16 18.64 16.70
CA ALA A 36 -5.40 17.91 17.00
C ALA A 36 -5.33 16.46 16.56
N LEU A 37 -4.89 16.19 15.32
CA LEU A 37 -4.69 14.84 14.80
C LEU A 37 -3.68 14.05 15.62
N ARG A 38 -2.54 14.63 15.95
CA ARG A 38 -1.53 13.99 16.81
C ARG A 38 -2.08 13.65 18.19
N SER A 39 -2.91 14.52 18.74
CA SER A 39 -3.55 14.31 20.04
C SER A 39 -4.56 13.17 19.97
N GLN A 40 -5.36 13.11 18.89
CA GLN A 40 -6.28 12.01 18.64
C GLN A 40 -5.53 10.68 18.47
N GLY A 41 -4.51 10.63 17.62
CA GLY A 41 -3.71 9.43 17.43
C GLY A 41 -3.09 8.90 18.72
N ARG A 42 -2.61 9.81 19.61
CA ARG A 42 -2.12 9.41 20.94
C ARG A 42 -3.23 8.87 21.85
N ALA A 43 -4.40 9.45 21.81
CA ALA A 43 -5.57 8.95 22.57
C ALA A 43 -5.94 7.54 22.11
N ASP A 44 -5.96 7.31 20.78
CA ASP A 44 -6.24 6.00 20.20
C ASP A 44 -5.16 4.96 20.59
N LEU A 45 -3.88 5.32 20.57
CA LEU A 45 -2.79 4.47 21.03
C LEU A 45 -2.90 4.08 22.52
N GLY A 46 -3.52 4.94 23.33
CA GLY A 46 -3.79 4.65 24.75
C GLY A 46 -4.86 3.58 24.97
N THR A 47 -5.68 3.30 23.97
CA THR A 47 -6.78 2.34 24.02
C THR A 47 -6.58 1.09 23.17
N LEU A 48 -5.73 1.17 22.16
CA LEU A 48 -5.45 0.08 21.24
C LEU A 48 -4.26 -0.79 21.73
N ALA A 49 -4.39 -2.09 21.55
CA ALA A 49 -3.31 -3.03 21.80
C ALA A 49 -2.61 -3.45 20.49
N MET A 50 -1.35 -3.86 20.58
CA MET A 50 -0.67 -4.52 19.47
C MET A 50 -1.42 -5.79 19.10
N PRO A 51 -1.76 -5.98 17.83
CA PRO A 51 -2.42 -7.20 17.39
C PRO A 51 -1.48 -8.41 17.51
N THR A 52 -2.11 -9.56 17.66
CA THR A 52 -1.44 -10.85 17.81
C THR A 52 -1.98 -11.84 16.78
N SER A 53 -1.35 -12.99 16.62
CA SER A 53 -1.89 -14.07 15.79
C SER A 53 -3.23 -14.68 16.28
N ARG A 54 -3.75 -14.23 17.42
CA ARG A 54 -5.10 -14.58 17.91
C ARG A 54 -6.17 -13.68 17.29
N ASP A 55 -5.79 -12.51 16.83
CA ASP A 55 -6.68 -11.60 16.12
C ASP A 55 -6.87 -12.11 14.69
N GLU A 56 -8.11 -12.29 14.24
CA GLU A 56 -8.43 -12.89 12.94
C GLU A 56 -7.69 -12.23 11.78
N ALA A 57 -7.66 -10.90 11.75
CA ALA A 57 -6.98 -10.13 10.72
C ALA A 57 -5.44 -10.28 10.75
N TRP A 58 -4.87 -10.85 11.81
CA TRP A 58 -3.42 -11.02 12.00
C TRP A 58 -3.02 -12.49 12.20
N ARG A 59 -3.96 -13.41 12.01
CA ARG A 59 -3.78 -14.85 12.26
C ARG A 59 -2.53 -15.44 11.61
N PHE A 60 -2.15 -14.97 10.45
CA PHE A 60 -1.02 -15.47 9.68
C PHE A 60 0.23 -14.58 9.75
N THR A 61 0.16 -13.47 10.50
CA THR A 61 1.21 -12.46 10.60
C THR A 61 1.67 -12.29 12.04
N ASP A 62 2.82 -12.88 12.33
CA ASP A 62 3.45 -12.79 13.66
C ASP A 62 4.26 -11.48 13.77
N LEU A 63 3.84 -10.61 14.66
CA LEU A 63 4.52 -9.35 14.98
C LEU A 63 5.54 -9.48 16.13
N THR A 64 5.74 -10.67 16.69
CA THR A 64 6.72 -10.90 17.77
C THR A 64 8.14 -10.42 17.40
N PRO A 65 8.64 -10.62 16.17
CA PRO A 65 9.94 -10.09 15.78
C PRO A 65 10.02 -8.57 15.81
N LEU A 66 8.94 -7.88 15.39
CA LEU A 66 8.83 -6.42 15.44
C LEU A 66 8.74 -5.91 16.89
N GLY A 67 7.94 -6.57 17.74
CA GLY A 67 7.77 -6.20 19.13
C GLY A 67 9.04 -6.37 20.01
N LYS A 68 10.04 -7.13 19.54
CA LYS A 68 11.35 -7.30 20.20
C LYS A 68 12.36 -6.22 19.80
N MET A 69 12.03 -5.37 18.83
CA MET A 69 12.93 -4.33 18.38
C MET A 69 12.80 -3.07 19.26
N SER A 70 13.94 -2.47 19.58
CA SER A 70 13.98 -1.11 20.10
C SER A 70 14.12 -0.16 18.93
N LEU A 71 12.98 0.39 18.47
CA LEU A 71 12.96 1.36 17.38
C LEU A 71 12.96 2.77 17.94
N GLN A 72 13.77 3.64 17.34
CA GLN A 72 13.78 5.07 17.63
C GLN A 72 13.04 5.82 16.53
N PRO A 73 12.37 6.94 16.82
CA PRO A 73 11.89 7.82 15.77
C PRO A 73 13.05 8.25 14.87
N ALA A 74 12.84 8.23 13.57
CA ALA A 74 13.82 8.76 12.64
C ALA A 74 14.07 10.25 12.96
N SER A 75 15.32 10.61 13.22
CA SER A 75 15.72 11.97 13.60
C SER A 75 16.49 12.61 12.45
N GLY A 76 15.85 13.52 11.75
CA GLY A 76 16.46 14.26 10.66
C GLY A 76 16.58 13.44 9.35
N SER A 77 16.97 14.12 8.30
CA SER A 77 17.19 13.51 7.00
C SER A 77 18.52 12.73 7.02
N GLY A 78 18.47 11.42 6.75
CA GLY A 78 19.66 10.68 6.39
C GLY A 78 20.31 11.26 5.13
N ARG A 79 21.60 10.96 4.90
CA ARG A 79 22.27 11.41 3.68
C ARG A 79 21.95 10.45 2.54
N VAL A 80 21.33 10.97 1.49
CA VAL A 80 21.03 10.27 0.24
C VAL A 80 21.77 10.97 -0.89
N SER A 81 22.58 10.23 -1.64
CA SER A 81 23.30 10.75 -2.80
C SER A 81 22.48 10.63 -4.08
N ALA A 82 22.87 11.35 -5.12
CA ALA A 82 22.28 11.21 -6.45
C ALA A 82 22.47 9.77 -7.02
N ALA A 83 23.56 9.10 -6.64
CA ALA A 83 23.82 7.71 -7.04
C ALA A 83 22.82 6.74 -6.39
N ASP A 84 22.46 6.94 -5.11
CA ASP A 84 21.47 6.14 -4.41
C ASP A 84 20.08 6.26 -5.05
N MET A 85 19.81 7.41 -5.67
CA MET A 85 18.54 7.70 -6.34
C MET A 85 18.43 7.10 -7.74
N ALA A 86 19.55 6.75 -8.39
CA ALA A 86 19.58 6.37 -9.81
C ALA A 86 18.66 5.18 -10.12
N GLY A 87 18.58 4.19 -9.20
CA GLY A 87 17.72 3.00 -9.34
C GLY A 87 16.22 3.25 -9.16
N PHE A 88 15.81 4.46 -8.75
CA PHE A 88 14.42 4.81 -8.46
C PHE A 88 13.89 5.95 -9.32
N GLN A 89 14.69 6.42 -10.28
CA GLN A 89 14.26 7.45 -11.20
C GLN A 89 13.28 6.87 -12.23
N LEU A 90 12.20 7.62 -12.49
CA LEU A 90 11.19 7.29 -13.49
C LEU A 90 11.21 8.37 -14.57
N ALA A 91 11.48 7.97 -15.81
CA ALA A 91 11.64 8.90 -16.93
C ALA A 91 10.34 9.68 -17.23
N GLU A 92 9.20 9.05 -16.98
CA GLU A 92 7.87 9.62 -17.24
C GLU A 92 7.37 10.55 -16.12
N ALA A 93 7.97 10.49 -14.92
CA ALA A 93 7.54 11.27 -13.77
C ALA A 93 8.23 12.63 -13.74
N ALA A 94 7.57 13.64 -14.30
CA ALA A 94 8.06 15.02 -14.28
C ALA A 94 8.05 15.64 -12.86
N THR A 95 7.08 15.23 -12.03
CA THR A 95 6.92 15.69 -10.65
C THR A 95 7.28 14.59 -9.68
N ARG A 96 8.26 14.85 -8.80
CA ARG A 96 8.68 13.90 -7.78
C ARG A 96 8.84 14.59 -6.43
N LEU A 97 8.23 14.02 -5.38
CA LEU A 97 8.51 14.37 -3.98
C LEU A 97 9.29 13.23 -3.33
N VAL A 98 10.39 13.56 -2.70
CA VAL A 98 11.23 12.62 -1.95
C VAL A 98 11.13 12.89 -0.47
N PHE A 99 10.90 11.84 0.30
CA PHE A 99 10.91 11.86 1.75
C PHE A 99 12.00 10.92 2.23
N VAL A 100 12.92 11.44 3.03
CA VAL A 100 14.00 10.66 3.65
C VAL A 100 13.70 10.52 5.14
N ASP A 101 13.59 9.29 5.62
CA ASP A 101 13.28 8.99 7.01
C ASP A 101 12.02 9.71 7.53
N GLY A 102 11.02 9.89 6.65
CA GLY A 102 9.74 10.53 6.95
C GLY A 102 9.73 12.06 6.84
N VAL A 103 10.82 12.69 6.40
CA VAL A 103 10.93 14.15 6.22
C VAL A 103 11.14 14.48 4.74
N HIS A 104 10.45 15.51 4.25
CA HIS A 104 10.61 15.99 2.88
C HIS A 104 12.04 16.49 2.62
N ALA A 105 12.62 16.00 1.52
CA ALA A 105 13.97 16.36 1.04
C ALA A 105 13.86 17.15 -0.27
N PRO A 106 13.75 18.49 -0.19
CA PRO A 106 13.52 19.33 -1.37
C PRO A 106 14.67 19.25 -2.38
N GLU A 107 15.91 19.06 -1.92
CA GLU A 107 17.11 18.94 -2.77
C GLU A 107 17.13 17.65 -3.62
N LEU A 108 16.38 16.62 -3.22
CA LEU A 108 16.22 15.37 -3.94
C LEU A 108 14.93 15.32 -4.75
N SER A 109 14.01 16.24 -4.45
CA SER A 109 12.71 16.34 -5.11
C SER A 109 12.86 17.02 -6.47
N GLY A 110 12.02 16.64 -7.42
CA GLY A 110 11.93 17.29 -8.72
C GLY A 110 11.07 18.58 -8.64
N PRO A 111 10.93 19.28 -9.75
CA PRO A 111 10.07 20.45 -9.80
C PRO A 111 8.64 20.06 -9.44
N THR A 112 8.02 20.84 -8.55
CA THR A 112 6.61 20.73 -8.23
C THR A 112 5.78 21.31 -9.38
N ALA A 113 4.87 20.54 -9.94
CA ALA A 113 4.01 21.04 -11.00
C ALA A 113 2.91 21.92 -10.39
N ASN A 114 2.97 23.23 -10.63
CA ASN A 114 1.89 24.17 -10.35
C ASN A 114 1.11 24.54 -11.64
N ALA A 115 1.11 23.67 -12.64
CA ALA A 115 0.36 23.90 -13.86
C ALA A 115 -1.14 23.59 -13.62
N GLY A 116 -2.01 24.54 -13.98
CA GLY A 116 -3.47 24.35 -13.89
C GLY A 116 -4.05 24.31 -12.47
N GLY A 117 -3.34 24.85 -11.47
CA GLY A 117 -3.81 24.88 -10.07
C GLY A 117 -3.66 23.56 -9.31
N VAL A 118 -2.94 22.60 -9.87
CA VAL A 118 -2.57 21.35 -9.19
C VAL A 118 -1.61 21.68 -8.03
N LEU A 119 -1.88 21.12 -6.86
CA LEU A 119 -0.98 21.18 -5.71
C LEU A 119 -0.26 19.83 -5.59
N VAL A 120 1.08 19.84 -5.62
CA VAL A 120 1.93 18.72 -5.20
C VAL A 120 2.98 19.29 -4.28
N ALA A 121 2.85 19.03 -2.98
CA ALA A 121 3.67 19.66 -1.96
C ALA A 121 3.79 18.77 -0.71
N ASN A 122 4.73 19.08 0.17
CA ASN A 122 4.73 18.53 1.51
C ASN A 122 3.66 19.22 2.39
N LEU A 123 3.33 18.63 3.53
CA LEU A 123 2.23 19.08 4.38
C LEU A 123 2.34 20.56 4.83
N PRO A 124 3.49 21.07 5.32
CA PRO A 124 3.62 22.48 5.66
C PRO A 124 3.32 23.43 4.50
N ALA A 125 3.87 23.16 3.32
CA ALA A 125 3.63 23.98 2.13
C ALA A 125 2.18 23.89 1.64
N ALA A 126 1.58 22.71 1.71
CA ALA A 126 0.17 22.51 1.35
C ALA A 126 -0.79 23.25 2.29
N LEU A 127 -0.53 23.21 3.59
CA LEU A 127 -1.32 23.96 4.58
C LEU A 127 -1.17 25.47 4.41
N ALA A 128 0.05 25.95 4.11
CA ALA A 128 0.26 27.36 3.80
C ALA A 128 -0.50 27.85 2.57
N ALA A 129 -0.61 26.97 1.54
CA ALA A 129 -1.25 27.33 0.28
C ALA A 129 -2.78 27.11 0.30
N GLN A 130 -3.27 26.03 0.93
CA GLN A 130 -4.65 25.56 0.78
C GLN A 130 -5.16 24.87 2.06
N ALA A 131 -5.00 25.50 3.24
CA ALA A 131 -5.33 24.92 4.55
C ALA A 131 -6.72 24.27 4.59
N ALA A 132 -7.76 24.98 4.15
CA ALA A 132 -9.15 24.50 4.25
C ALA A 132 -9.40 23.18 3.48
N ALA A 133 -8.74 22.99 2.31
CA ALA A 133 -8.86 21.77 1.55
C ALA A 133 -8.14 20.60 2.23
N VAL A 134 -6.95 20.85 2.78
CA VAL A 134 -6.17 19.84 3.50
C VAL A 134 -6.86 19.43 4.80
N GLU A 135 -7.28 20.39 5.61
CA GLU A 135 -7.95 20.16 6.91
C GLU A 135 -9.24 19.36 6.78
N LYS A 136 -9.96 19.57 5.67
CA LYS A 136 -11.21 18.84 5.40
C LYS A 136 -11.01 17.33 5.23
N HIS A 137 -9.83 16.91 4.76
CA HIS A 137 -9.59 15.54 4.32
C HIS A 137 -8.51 14.81 5.11
N LEU A 138 -7.52 15.51 5.64
CA LEU A 138 -6.40 14.89 6.35
C LEU A 138 -6.86 14.20 7.65
N GLY A 139 -6.62 12.91 7.76
CA GLY A 139 -7.02 12.09 8.91
C GLY A 139 -8.49 11.72 8.94
N CYS A 140 -9.27 12.01 7.88
CA CYS A 140 -10.72 11.81 7.88
C CYS A 140 -11.17 10.51 7.21
N HIS A 141 -10.31 9.85 6.47
CA HIS A 141 -10.67 8.68 5.65
C HIS A 141 -10.15 7.36 6.22
N GLN A 142 -9.27 7.42 7.19
CA GLN A 142 -8.85 6.25 7.97
C GLN A 142 -9.93 5.89 9.02
N PRO A 143 -10.16 4.61 9.28
CA PRO A 143 -10.98 4.20 10.41
C PRO A 143 -10.24 4.50 11.71
N LEU A 144 -10.31 5.75 12.18
CA LEU A 144 -9.72 6.19 13.44
C LEU A 144 -10.21 5.30 14.59
N GLY A 145 -9.29 4.93 15.49
CA GLY A 145 -9.60 4.12 16.67
C GLY A 145 -9.73 2.61 16.41
N SER A 146 -9.46 2.10 15.21
CA SER A 146 -9.55 0.68 14.91
C SER A 146 -8.24 0.00 14.49
N ASP A 147 -7.23 0.74 14.06
CA ASP A 147 -5.92 0.21 13.65
C ASP A 147 -4.79 0.92 14.39
N VAL A 148 -4.01 0.15 15.13
CA VAL A 148 -2.93 0.66 15.98
C VAL A 148 -1.80 1.28 15.17
N PHE A 149 -1.50 0.77 13.96
CA PHE A 149 -0.46 1.32 13.11
C PHE A 149 -0.90 2.62 12.43
N ALA A 150 -2.18 2.75 12.06
CA ALA A 150 -2.74 4.01 11.60
C ALA A 150 -2.75 5.07 12.72
N ALA A 151 -3.10 4.68 13.95
CA ALA A 151 -3.02 5.54 15.13
C ALA A 151 -1.57 5.95 15.43
N PHE A 152 -0.61 5.02 15.28
CA PHE A 152 0.82 5.29 15.47
C PHE A 152 1.34 6.30 14.43
N ASN A 153 1.02 6.12 13.14
CA ASN A 153 1.35 7.09 12.10
C ASN A 153 0.75 8.47 12.42
N THR A 154 -0.51 8.51 12.82
CA THR A 154 -1.21 9.77 13.14
C THR A 154 -0.65 10.48 14.37
N ALA A 155 -0.30 9.74 15.43
CA ALA A 155 0.32 10.28 16.64
C ALA A 155 1.68 10.93 16.40
N PHE A 156 2.42 10.40 15.41
CA PHE A 156 3.78 10.85 15.06
C PHE A 156 3.86 11.49 13.67
N LEU A 157 2.75 12.05 13.18
CA LEU A 157 2.68 12.77 11.91
C LEU A 157 3.63 13.99 11.94
N SER A 158 4.76 13.89 11.26
CA SER A 158 5.76 14.97 11.14
C SER A 158 5.60 15.72 9.83
N ASP A 159 5.42 15.00 8.73
CA ASP A 159 5.24 15.54 7.38
C ASP A 159 4.35 14.60 6.57
N ALA A 160 3.88 15.03 5.40
CA ALA A 160 3.09 14.23 4.46
C ALA A 160 3.25 14.76 3.03
N ALA A 161 3.09 13.87 2.05
CA ALA A 161 2.83 14.29 0.68
C ALA A 161 1.34 14.68 0.55
N VAL A 162 1.08 15.84 -0.03
CA VAL A 162 -0.28 16.31 -0.32
C VAL A 162 -0.40 16.59 -1.81
N ILE A 163 -1.33 15.91 -2.46
CA ILE A 163 -1.65 16.08 -3.86
C ILE A 163 -3.11 16.52 -3.98
N ARG A 164 -3.37 17.63 -4.68
CA ARG A 164 -4.72 18.04 -5.03
C ARG A 164 -4.81 18.34 -6.50
N ALA A 165 -5.67 17.62 -7.20
CA ALA A 165 -6.04 17.88 -8.58
C ALA A 165 -7.38 18.63 -8.59
N PRO A 166 -7.43 19.89 -9.05
CA PRO A 166 -8.66 20.67 -9.15
C PRO A 166 -9.66 20.06 -10.12
N ARG A 167 -10.90 20.52 -10.03
CA ARG A 167 -12.01 20.10 -10.91
C ARG A 167 -11.59 20.12 -12.39
N SER A 168 -11.95 19.05 -13.12
CA SER A 168 -11.74 18.89 -14.55
C SER A 168 -10.29 19.07 -15.03
N THR A 169 -9.32 18.77 -14.13
CA THR A 169 -7.89 18.85 -14.44
C THR A 169 -7.34 17.45 -14.74
N THR A 170 -6.60 17.31 -15.82
CA THR A 170 -5.87 16.07 -16.15
C THR A 170 -4.37 16.29 -16.03
N LEU A 171 -3.72 15.48 -15.18
CA LEU A 171 -2.27 15.41 -15.11
C LEU A 171 -1.78 14.31 -16.04
N ALA A 172 -1.18 14.70 -17.16
CA ALA A 172 -0.68 13.75 -18.17
C ALA A 172 0.55 12.97 -17.65
N ALA A 173 1.41 13.61 -16.87
CA ALA A 173 2.58 12.96 -16.27
C ALA A 173 2.26 12.45 -14.86
N PRO A 174 2.75 11.25 -14.49
CA PRO A 174 2.55 10.71 -13.15
C PRO A 174 3.27 11.55 -12.08
N VAL A 175 2.65 11.61 -10.89
CA VAL A 175 3.27 12.12 -9.67
C VAL A 175 3.98 10.97 -8.97
N HIS A 176 5.28 11.11 -8.72
CA HIS A 176 6.10 10.11 -8.04
C HIS A 176 6.41 10.54 -6.61
N LEU A 177 5.96 9.78 -5.63
CA LEU A 177 6.34 9.89 -4.23
C LEU A 177 7.37 8.81 -3.93
N LEU A 178 8.56 9.21 -3.50
CA LEU A 178 9.62 8.30 -3.12
C LEU A 178 9.90 8.43 -1.63
N PHE A 179 9.60 7.39 -0.88
CA PHE A 179 9.83 7.29 0.56
C PHE A 179 11.05 6.40 0.82
N ILE A 180 12.12 7.00 1.33
CA ILE A 180 13.41 6.35 1.55
C ILE A 180 13.69 6.21 3.04
N THR A 181 14.01 5.01 3.50
CA THR A 181 14.55 4.78 4.83
C THR A 181 16.07 4.55 4.73
N THR A 182 16.85 5.32 5.47
CA THR A 182 18.33 5.30 5.41
C THR A 182 18.99 4.76 6.66
N GLN A 183 18.26 4.70 7.78
CA GLN A 183 18.81 4.39 9.09
C GLN A 183 18.33 3.03 9.60
N ALA A 184 19.23 2.33 10.32
CA ALA A 184 18.90 1.13 11.06
C ALA A 184 18.25 1.46 12.41
N GLY A 185 17.38 0.57 12.91
CA GLY A 185 16.78 0.71 14.22
C GLY A 185 15.81 1.89 14.37
N VAL A 186 15.31 2.44 13.26
CA VAL A 186 14.37 3.56 13.30
C VAL A 186 12.98 3.16 12.82
N VAL A 187 11.98 3.98 13.20
CA VAL A 187 10.65 4.00 12.60
C VAL A 187 10.42 5.31 11.89
N SER A 188 9.92 5.23 10.65
CA SER A 188 9.41 6.34 9.87
C SER A 188 7.91 6.22 9.66
N HIS A 189 7.23 7.36 9.51
CA HIS A 189 5.78 7.43 9.33
C HIS A 189 5.41 8.14 8.02
N PRO A 190 5.68 7.53 6.85
CA PRO A 190 5.25 8.10 5.58
C PRO A 190 3.73 8.36 5.58
N ARG A 191 3.32 9.53 5.08
CA ARG A 191 1.90 9.88 4.91
C ARG A 191 1.65 10.49 3.55
N CYS A 192 0.53 10.12 2.93
CA CYS A 192 0.05 10.70 1.69
C CYS A 192 -1.42 11.08 1.82
N LEU A 193 -1.79 12.26 1.32
CA LEU A 193 -3.17 12.67 1.08
C LEU A 193 -3.32 13.07 -0.39
N LEU A 194 -4.20 12.37 -1.11
CA LEU A 194 -4.59 12.71 -2.48
C LEU A 194 -6.06 13.12 -2.53
N ILE A 195 -6.31 14.30 -3.07
CA ILE A 195 -7.64 14.86 -3.31
C ILE A 195 -7.83 15.05 -4.82
N ALA A 196 -8.62 14.20 -5.44
CA ALA A 196 -9.03 14.29 -6.82
C ALA A 196 -10.42 14.90 -6.89
N GLU A 197 -10.51 16.19 -7.31
CA GLU A 197 -11.80 16.88 -7.42
C GLU A 197 -12.58 16.38 -8.64
N ALA A 198 -13.85 16.77 -8.73
CA ALA A 198 -14.76 16.23 -9.73
C ALA A 198 -14.24 16.37 -11.18
N GLY A 199 -14.24 15.25 -11.92
CA GLY A 199 -13.78 15.15 -13.28
C GLY A 199 -12.26 15.32 -13.46
N SER A 200 -11.47 15.25 -12.38
CA SER A 200 -10.01 15.26 -12.49
C SER A 200 -9.45 13.87 -12.79
N SER A 201 -8.26 13.81 -13.41
CA SER A 201 -7.58 12.56 -13.74
C SER A 201 -6.10 12.66 -13.48
N LEU A 202 -5.51 11.66 -12.77
CA LEU A 202 -4.08 11.61 -12.48
C LEU A 202 -3.59 10.19 -12.19
N THR A 203 -2.26 10.04 -12.34
CA THR A 203 -1.53 8.84 -11.92
C THR A 203 -0.63 9.18 -10.73
N LEU A 204 -0.76 8.43 -9.63
CA LEU A 204 0.09 8.50 -8.44
C LEU A 204 0.96 7.25 -8.34
N ILE A 205 2.25 7.43 -8.09
CA ILE A 205 3.19 6.35 -7.79
C ILE A 205 3.74 6.57 -6.38
N GLU A 206 3.54 5.61 -5.50
CA GLU A 206 4.18 5.53 -4.18
C GLU A 206 5.25 4.44 -4.20
N ASP A 207 6.48 4.82 -3.94
CA ASP A 207 7.63 3.91 -3.93
C ASP A 207 8.30 3.92 -2.55
N HIS A 208 8.25 2.80 -1.85
CA HIS A 208 8.78 2.62 -0.51
C HIS A 208 10.05 1.77 -0.56
N VAL A 209 11.18 2.39 -0.20
CA VAL A 209 12.50 1.76 -0.32
C VAL A 209 13.31 1.91 0.98
N SER A 210 14.29 1.04 1.18
CA SER A 210 15.35 1.26 2.16
C SER A 210 16.70 1.10 1.48
N LEU A 211 17.65 1.98 1.81
CA LEU A 211 18.99 1.97 1.23
C LEU A 211 19.97 1.09 2.02
N GLN A 212 19.57 0.67 3.20
CA GLN A 212 20.36 -0.19 4.07
C GLN A 212 19.70 -1.57 4.24
N GLY A 213 20.50 -2.59 4.55
CA GLY A 213 20.03 -3.98 4.68
C GLY A 213 19.54 -4.36 6.08
N GLU A 214 19.61 -3.46 7.05
CA GLU A 214 19.32 -3.72 8.46
C GLU A 214 17.85 -3.48 8.80
N ALA A 215 17.49 -3.80 10.04
CA ALA A 215 16.12 -3.71 10.50
C ALA A 215 15.67 -2.26 10.74
N CYS A 216 14.53 -1.90 10.16
CA CYS A 216 13.81 -0.64 10.35
C CYS A 216 12.31 -0.88 10.18
N LEU A 217 11.49 0.09 10.58
CA LEU A 217 10.04 0.07 10.34
C LEU A 217 9.63 1.27 9.49
N SER A 218 8.97 1.01 8.38
CA SER A 218 8.20 2.01 7.65
C SER A 218 6.71 1.75 7.92
N ASN A 219 6.06 2.70 8.62
CA ASN A 219 4.64 2.63 8.95
C ASN A 219 3.88 3.69 8.16
N ALA A 220 3.37 3.34 6.99
CA ALA A 220 2.80 4.24 6.02
C ALA A 220 1.27 4.35 6.12
N VAL A 221 0.74 5.54 5.83
CA VAL A 221 -0.71 5.78 5.70
C VAL A 221 -0.98 6.63 4.47
N THR A 222 -1.92 6.17 3.64
CA THR A 222 -2.36 6.86 2.43
C THR A 222 -3.87 7.05 2.44
N GLU A 223 -4.31 8.28 2.20
CA GLU A 223 -5.72 8.66 2.08
C GLU A 223 -5.97 9.20 0.68
N ILE A 224 -6.91 8.59 -0.04
CA ILE A 224 -7.26 8.97 -1.42
C ILE A 224 -8.74 9.27 -1.49
N VAL A 225 -9.08 10.47 -1.96
CA VAL A 225 -10.46 10.93 -2.10
C VAL A 225 -10.73 11.29 -3.54
N LEU A 226 -11.65 10.57 -4.14
CA LEU A 226 -12.14 10.88 -5.47
C LEU A 226 -13.54 11.50 -5.38
N ALA A 227 -13.69 12.72 -5.87
CA ALA A 227 -15.01 13.31 -6.07
C ALA A 227 -15.69 12.71 -7.30
N ASP A 228 -16.93 13.16 -7.62
CA ASP A 228 -17.72 12.65 -8.73
C ASP A 228 -16.93 12.67 -10.05
N GLN A 229 -16.95 11.56 -10.79
CA GLN A 229 -16.31 11.41 -12.10
C GLN A 229 -14.77 11.62 -12.10
N ALA A 230 -14.14 11.61 -10.96
CA ALA A 230 -12.68 11.67 -10.89
C ALA A 230 -12.06 10.31 -11.22
N GLU A 231 -10.87 10.33 -11.80
CA GLU A 231 -10.12 9.14 -12.20
C GLU A 231 -8.75 9.15 -11.55
N VAL A 232 -8.40 8.09 -10.81
CA VAL A 232 -7.08 7.94 -10.19
C VAL A 232 -6.51 6.57 -10.52
N GLN A 233 -5.29 6.59 -11.07
CA GLN A 233 -4.45 5.42 -11.18
C GLN A 233 -3.38 5.47 -10.10
N HIS A 234 -3.40 4.51 -9.18
CA HIS A 234 -2.51 4.44 -8.02
C HIS A 234 -1.59 3.21 -8.13
N ILE A 235 -0.31 3.45 -8.22
CA ILE A 235 0.71 2.40 -8.22
C ILE A 235 1.47 2.48 -6.89
N ARG A 236 1.43 1.40 -6.11
CA ARG A 236 2.20 1.29 -4.88
C ARG A 236 3.27 0.21 -5.04
N VAL A 237 4.52 0.56 -4.77
CA VAL A 237 5.65 -0.36 -4.82
C VAL A 237 6.33 -0.39 -3.47
N GLN A 238 6.55 -1.60 -2.94
CA GLN A 238 7.36 -1.84 -1.76
C GLN A 238 8.56 -2.69 -2.16
N ARG A 239 9.76 -2.17 -1.97
CA ARG A 239 11.03 -2.80 -2.28
C ARG A 239 12.11 -2.52 -1.24
N ALA A 240 11.69 -2.50 0.03
CA ALA A 240 12.59 -2.34 1.17
C ALA A 240 13.54 -3.54 1.33
N GLY A 241 14.61 -3.35 2.09
CA GLY A 241 15.63 -4.37 2.33
C GLY A 241 15.11 -5.60 3.10
N PRO A 242 15.85 -6.72 3.07
CA PRO A 242 15.36 -8.02 3.54
C PRO A 242 15.18 -8.12 5.07
N GLN A 243 15.65 -7.16 5.83
CA GLN A 243 15.44 -7.09 7.29
C GLN A 243 14.43 -6.01 7.70
N ALA A 244 13.96 -5.19 6.75
CA ALA A 244 13.00 -4.13 7.02
C ALA A 244 11.61 -4.69 7.34
N PHE A 245 10.85 -3.92 8.13
CA PHE A 245 9.41 -4.10 8.34
C PHE A 245 8.68 -2.97 7.63
N HIS A 246 7.63 -3.32 6.92
CA HIS A 246 6.78 -2.35 6.23
C HIS A 246 5.32 -2.64 6.53
N ILE A 247 4.62 -1.67 7.13
CA ILE A 247 3.19 -1.75 7.41
C ILE A 247 2.54 -0.54 6.77
N ALA A 248 1.55 -0.77 5.92
CA ALA A 248 0.88 0.27 5.16
C ALA A 248 -0.64 0.14 5.24
N ASN A 249 -1.30 1.27 5.44
CA ASN A 249 -2.75 1.41 5.40
C ASN A 249 -3.13 2.40 4.29
N THR A 250 -3.95 1.97 3.36
CA THR A 250 -4.48 2.80 2.28
C THR A 250 -6.00 2.83 2.37
N SER A 251 -6.58 4.02 2.43
CA SER A 251 -8.03 4.21 2.41
C SER A 251 -8.45 5.04 1.22
N VAL A 252 -9.44 4.56 0.48
CA VAL A 252 -9.93 5.17 -0.75
C VAL A 252 -11.43 5.39 -0.65
N SER A 253 -11.87 6.63 -0.91
CA SER A 253 -13.28 6.99 -0.97
C SER A 253 -13.63 7.45 -2.39
N LEU A 254 -14.60 6.79 -3.01
CA LEU A 254 -15.04 7.06 -4.38
C LEU A 254 -16.39 7.79 -4.39
N GLY A 255 -16.43 8.94 -5.07
CA GLY A 255 -17.66 9.65 -5.41
C GLY A 255 -18.44 8.95 -6.51
N ARG A 256 -19.54 9.59 -6.95
CA ARG A 256 -20.40 9.05 -8.00
C ARG A 256 -19.66 8.95 -9.34
N ALA A 257 -19.80 7.79 -10.00
CA ALA A 257 -19.22 7.50 -11.32
C ALA A 257 -17.71 7.80 -11.40
N SER A 258 -17.00 7.69 -10.27
CA SER A 258 -15.53 7.83 -10.23
C SER A 258 -14.85 6.50 -10.51
N HIS A 259 -13.59 6.56 -10.97
CA HIS A 259 -12.82 5.39 -11.37
C HIS A 259 -11.50 5.34 -10.60
N TYR A 260 -11.27 4.23 -9.92
CA TYR A 260 -10.03 3.97 -9.20
C TYR A 260 -9.38 2.68 -9.70
N GLN A 261 -8.14 2.81 -10.18
CA GLN A 261 -7.31 1.65 -10.56
C GLN A 261 -6.08 1.60 -9.66
N SER A 262 -5.84 0.46 -9.04
CA SER A 262 -4.68 0.27 -8.17
C SER A 262 -3.86 -0.94 -8.61
N VAL A 263 -2.54 -0.76 -8.65
CA VAL A 263 -1.57 -1.85 -8.80
C VAL A 263 -0.60 -1.78 -7.63
N SER A 264 -0.63 -2.79 -6.76
CA SER A 264 0.28 -2.91 -5.61
C SER A 264 1.31 -4.01 -5.87
N VAL A 265 2.60 -3.69 -5.70
CA VAL A 265 3.70 -4.64 -5.90
C VAL A 265 4.57 -4.68 -4.64
N ASP A 266 4.64 -5.84 -4.00
CA ASP A 266 5.44 -6.10 -2.80
C ASP A 266 6.58 -7.06 -3.14
N MET A 267 7.83 -6.54 -3.16
CA MET A 267 9.04 -7.27 -3.53
C MET A 267 10.19 -7.02 -2.55
N GLY A 268 9.92 -7.01 -1.28
CA GLY A 268 10.95 -6.70 -0.28
C GLY A 268 10.46 -6.93 1.13
N ALA A 269 11.21 -6.37 2.09
CA ALA A 269 11.01 -6.46 3.53
C ALA A 269 11.10 -7.90 4.08
N LYS A 270 11.41 -8.00 5.36
CA LYS A 270 11.26 -9.23 6.15
C LYS A 270 9.79 -9.53 6.42
N LEU A 271 9.04 -8.47 6.71
CA LEU A 271 7.59 -8.49 6.86
C LEU A 271 7.03 -7.25 6.15
N SER A 272 6.18 -7.48 5.14
CA SER A 272 5.37 -6.46 4.49
C SER A 272 3.90 -6.74 4.77
N ARG A 273 3.17 -5.75 5.31
CA ARG A 273 1.72 -5.82 5.44
C ARG A 273 1.07 -4.61 4.81
N HIS A 274 0.08 -4.85 3.96
CA HIS A 274 -0.70 -3.81 3.32
C HIS A 274 -2.20 -4.03 3.55
N GLN A 275 -2.86 -3.07 4.18
CA GLN A 275 -4.32 -2.98 4.29
C GLN A 275 -4.83 -1.96 3.27
N LEU A 276 -5.76 -2.36 2.40
CA LEU A 276 -6.40 -1.48 1.42
C LEU A 276 -7.92 -1.50 1.63
N ASP A 277 -8.50 -0.37 1.99
CA ASP A 277 -9.94 -0.20 2.16
C ASP A 277 -10.48 0.75 1.08
N VAL A 278 -11.47 0.28 0.31
CA VAL A 278 -12.09 1.04 -0.79
C VAL A 278 -13.60 1.12 -0.56
N VAL A 279 -14.15 2.32 -0.56
CA VAL A 279 -15.60 2.54 -0.42
C VAL A 279 -16.14 3.16 -1.70
N LEU A 280 -17.09 2.48 -2.34
CA LEU A 280 -17.67 2.88 -3.63
C LEU A 280 -18.95 3.69 -3.44
N GLY A 281 -19.01 4.86 -4.11
CA GLY A 281 -20.21 5.64 -4.34
C GLY A 281 -21.08 5.07 -5.47
N VAL A 282 -22.15 5.79 -5.81
CA VAL A 282 -23.12 5.39 -6.85
C VAL A 282 -22.42 5.25 -8.21
N GLY A 283 -22.53 4.09 -8.84
CA GLY A 283 -21.98 3.83 -10.17
C GLY A 283 -20.45 3.93 -10.25
N ALA A 284 -19.76 3.91 -9.12
CA ALA A 284 -18.31 3.94 -9.09
C ALA A 284 -17.70 2.60 -9.54
N ASP A 285 -16.54 2.66 -10.17
CA ASP A 285 -15.80 1.49 -10.66
C ASP A 285 -14.41 1.44 -10.00
N CYS A 286 -13.99 0.25 -9.55
CA CYS A 286 -12.63 0.07 -9.10
C CYS A 286 -11.99 -1.23 -9.62
N ALA A 287 -10.72 -1.14 -9.99
CA ALA A 287 -9.85 -2.28 -10.25
C ALA A 287 -8.70 -2.29 -9.24
N VAL A 288 -8.55 -3.39 -8.49
CA VAL A 288 -7.55 -3.52 -7.43
C VAL A 288 -6.70 -4.75 -7.70
N ASP A 289 -5.51 -4.52 -8.24
CA ASP A 289 -4.59 -5.59 -8.60
C ASP A 289 -3.37 -5.61 -7.67
N GLY A 290 -2.81 -6.79 -7.43
CA GLY A 290 -1.66 -6.94 -6.56
C GLY A 290 -0.73 -8.07 -6.97
N LEU A 291 0.56 -7.88 -6.68
CA LEU A 291 1.60 -8.89 -6.83
C LEU A 291 2.49 -8.89 -5.60
N ALA A 292 2.59 -10.03 -4.93
CA ALA A 292 3.58 -10.28 -3.89
C ALA A 292 4.59 -11.31 -4.37
N VAL A 293 5.89 -10.96 -4.35
CA VAL A 293 7.00 -11.87 -4.67
C VAL A 293 7.87 -11.99 -3.44
N VAL A 294 7.87 -13.16 -2.82
CA VAL A 294 8.59 -13.41 -1.57
C VAL A 294 9.47 -14.65 -1.66
N ALA A 295 10.65 -14.55 -1.07
CA ALA A 295 11.65 -15.62 -1.08
C ALA A 295 12.33 -15.74 0.29
N GLY A 296 13.14 -16.79 0.49
CA GLY A 296 13.85 -17.01 1.75
C GLY A 296 12.88 -17.19 2.92
N SER A 297 12.89 -16.29 3.91
CA SER A 297 12.02 -16.29 5.10
C SER A 297 11.10 -15.05 5.17
N GLN A 298 10.88 -14.38 4.04
CA GLN A 298 10.03 -13.19 3.97
C GLN A 298 8.55 -13.53 4.19
N LEU A 299 7.81 -12.55 4.71
CA LEU A 299 6.36 -12.60 4.83
C LEU A 299 5.74 -11.38 4.13
N ALA A 300 4.86 -11.61 3.15
CA ALA A 300 3.99 -10.57 2.61
C ALA A 300 2.53 -10.89 2.95
N ASP A 301 1.82 -9.91 3.52
CA ASP A 301 0.43 -10.04 3.95
C ASP A 301 -0.40 -8.89 3.38
N THR A 302 -1.23 -9.19 2.40
CA THR A 302 -2.11 -8.21 1.76
C THR A 302 -3.55 -8.45 2.17
N HIS A 303 -4.17 -7.43 2.73
CA HIS A 303 -5.59 -7.39 3.03
C HIS A 303 -6.28 -6.32 2.20
N SER A 304 -7.44 -6.63 1.67
CA SER A 304 -8.29 -5.67 0.99
C SER A 304 -9.73 -5.78 1.46
N CYS A 305 -10.40 -4.63 1.61
CA CYS A 305 -11.84 -4.57 1.85
C CYS A 305 -12.47 -3.61 0.84
N ILE A 306 -13.26 -4.15 -0.07
CA ILE A 306 -13.98 -3.37 -1.08
C ILE A 306 -15.44 -3.31 -0.67
N VAL A 307 -15.91 -2.11 -0.30
CA VAL A 307 -17.28 -1.88 0.20
C VAL A 307 -18.12 -1.23 -0.89
N HIS A 308 -19.04 -1.98 -1.46
CA HIS A 308 -20.10 -1.44 -2.29
C HIS A 308 -21.16 -0.82 -1.36
N ALA A 309 -21.07 0.49 -1.16
CA ALA A 309 -21.94 1.22 -0.23
C ALA A 309 -23.20 1.75 -0.92
N GLN A 310 -23.20 1.87 -2.25
CA GLN A 310 -24.22 2.48 -3.09
C GLN A 310 -24.49 1.60 -4.33
N PRO A 311 -25.65 1.79 -5.02
CA PRO A 311 -26.02 0.95 -6.15
C PRO A 311 -25.13 1.19 -7.41
N HIS A 312 -25.17 0.22 -8.32
CA HIS A 312 -24.50 0.21 -9.63
C HIS A 312 -22.98 0.23 -9.56
N GLY A 313 -22.38 -0.14 -8.41
CA GLY A 313 -20.94 -0.20 -8.24
C GLY A 313 -20.34 -1.41 -8.96
N ARG A 314 -19.12 -1.25 -9.49
CA ARG A 314 -18.35 -2.33 -10.09
C ARG A 314 -16.99 -2.48 -9.43
N SER A 315 -16.58 -3.73 -9.16
CA SER A 315 -15.23 -3.99 -8.69
C SER A 315 -14.60 -5.21 -9.36
N ARG A 316 -13.31 -5.11 -9.67
CA ARG A 316 -12.49 -6.21 -10.17
C ARG A 316 -11.21 -6.27 -9.36
N GLN A 317 -10.84 -7.47 -8.92
CA GLN A 317 -9.60 -7.69 -8.19
C GLN A 317 -8.87 -8.92 -8.70
N LEU A 318 -7.59 -8.76 -9.03
CA LEU A 318 -6.68 -9.86 -9.28
C LEU A 318 -5.46 -9.71 -8.38
N HIS A 319 -5.29 -10.64 -7.43
CA HIS A 319 -4.10 -10.70 -6.59
C HIS A 319 -3.29 -11.96 -6.90
N LYS A 320 -1.98 -11.78 -7.10
CA LYS A 320 -1.04 -12.88 -7.35
C LYS A 320 0.04 -12.92 -6.29
N CYS A 321 0.35 -14.13 -5.82
CA CYS A 321 1.49 -14.36 -4.93
C CYS A 321 2.45 -15.36 -5.57
N ILE A 322 3.75 -15.09 -5.46
CA ILE A 322 4.85 -16.00 -5.81
C ILE A 322 5.65 -16.19 -4.52
N ALA A 323 5.74 -17.43 -4.04
CA ALA A 323 6.46 -17.73 -2.80
C ALA A 323 7.49 -18.84 -3.00
N GLY A 324 8.75 -18.55 -2.65
CA GLY A 324 9.88 -19.48 -2.72
C GLY A 324 10.59 -19.69 -1.38
N GLY A 325 11.42 -20.72 -1.28
CA GLY A 325 12.18 -21.04 -0.07
C GLY A 325 11.28 -21.48 1.10
N THR A 326 11.29 -20.73 2.19
CA THR A 326 10.42 -20.88 3.37
C THR A 326 9.50 -19.68 3.56
N ALA A 327 9.40 -18.82 2.53
CA ALA A 327 8.61 -17.61 2.58
C ALA A 327 7.11 -17.89 2.72
N ARG A 328 6.41 -16.90 3.22
CA ARG A 328 4.95 -16.96 3.37
C ARG A 328 4.31 -15.76 2.69
N ALA A 329 3.28 -16.00 1.88
CA ALA A 329 2.40 -14.95 1.37
C ALA A 329 0.98 -15.16 1.90
N VAL A 330 0.32 -14.05 2.23
CA VAL A 330 -1.08 -14.04 2.69
C VAL A 330 -1.86 -13.08 1.82
N PHE A 331 -3.01 -13.51 1.34
CA PHE A 331 -4.00 -12.65 0.73
C PHE A 331 -5.36 -12.85 1.40
N ASN A 332 -5.88 -11.78 1.99
CA ASN A 332 -7.24 -11.75 2.53
C ASN A 332 -8.02 -10.65 1.83
N GLY A 333 -8.91 -11.05 0.92
CA GLY A 333 -9.73 -10.13 0.14
C GLY A 333 -11.19 -10.21 0.56
N LYS A 334 -11.75 -9.11 1.07
CA LYS A 334 -13.16 -9.01 1.43
C LYS A 334 -13.90 -8.08 0.48
N VAL A 335 -15.01 -8.57 -0.08
CA VAL A 335 -15.99 -7.74 -0.78
C VAL A 335 -17.25 -7.69 0.08
N MET A 336 -17.67 -6.48 0.44
CA MET A 336 -18.88 -6.22 1.21
C MET A 336 -19.89 -5.47 0.36
N VAL A 337 -21.09 -6.03 0.19
CA VAL A 337 -22.19 -5.40 -0.54
C VAL A 337 -23.27 -5.03 0.48
N ARG A 338 -23.51 -3.73 0.69
CA ARG A 338 -24.50 -3.23 1.64
C ARG A 338 -25.93 -3.43 1.12
N PRO A 339 -26.95 -3.45 1.99
CA PRO A 339 -28.34 -3.73 1.59
C PRO A 339 -28.85 -2.86 0.45
N GLY A 340 -28.47 -1.58 0.39
CA GLY A 340 -28.88 -0.63 -0.65
C GLY A 340 -28.05 -0.68 -1.93
N ALA A 341 -26.98 -1.48 -1.98
CA ALA A 341 -26.05 -1.52 -3.12
C ALA A 341 -26.50 -2.49 -4.21
N GLN A 342 -27.73 -2.30 -4.71
CA GLN A 342 -28.30 -3.12 -5.78
C GLN A 342 -27.54 -2.92 -7.11
N HIS A 343 -27.62 -3.90 -7.99
CA HIS A 343 -26.91 -3.93 -9.28
C HIS A 343 -25.40 -3.85 -9.16
N THR A 344 -24.85 -4.33 -8.05
CA THR A 344 -23.40 -4.49 -7.86
C THR A 344 -22.88 -5.60 -8.76
N ASP A 345 -21.72 -5.36 -9.41
CA ASP A 345 -20.98 -6.35 -10.19
C ASP A 345 -19.54 -6.47 -9.64
N ALA A 346 -19.29 -7.50 -8.83
CA ALA A 346 -18.01 -7.70 -8.15
C ALA A 346 -17.37 -9.04 -8.55
N ALA A 347 -16.07 -9.01 -8.92
CA ALA A 347 -15.29 -10.23 -9.14
C ALA A 347 -13.92 -10.11 -8.48
N GLN A 348 -13.57 -11.14 -7.70
CA GLN A 348 -12.29 -11.27 -7.02
C GLN A 348 -11.60 -12.58 -7.41
N MET A 349 -10.33 -12.49 -7.78
CA MET A 349 -9.51 -13.65 -8.12
C MET A 349 -8.17 -13.58 -7.37
N SER A 350 -7.78 -14.69 -6.74
CA SER A 350 -6.45 -14.90 -6.19
C SER A 350 -5.77 -16.04 -6.91
N ARG A 351 -4.62 -15.78 -7.55
CA ARG A 351 -3.81 -16.81 -8.22
C ARG A 351 -2.43 -16.86 -7.58
N ASN A 352 -1.99 -18.04 -7.20
CA ASN A 352 -0.82 -18.16 -6.34
C ASN A 352 0.10 -19.28 -6.82
N LEU A 353 1.41 -18.98 -6.85
CA LEU A 353 2.44 -19.87 -7.35
C LEU A 353 3.42 -20.22 -6.23
N LEU A 354 3.55 -21.53 -5.95
CA LEU A 354 4.52 -22.09 -5.02
C LEU A 354 5.77 -22.56 -5.78
N LEU A 355 6.92 -21.97 -5.43
CA LEU A 355 8.23 -22.32 -6.01
C LEU A 355 9.05 -23.31 -5.16
N GLY A 356 8.52 -23.75 -4.03
CA GLY A 356 9.23 -24.69 -3.15
C GLY A 356 8.33 -25.37 -2.14
N ALA A 357 8.71 -26.57 -1.73
CA ALA A 357 7.91 -27.41 -0.84
C ALA A 357 7.70 -26.83 0.59
N ARG A 358 8.52 -25.88 1.01
CA ARG A 358 8.42 -25.23 2.33
C ARG A 358 7.77 -23.84 2.28
N ALA A 359 7.57 -23.30 1.07
CA ALA A 359 6.83 -22.04 0.89
C ALA A 359 5.35 -22.23 1.22
N ARG A 360 4.71 -21.19 1.72
CA ARG A 360 3.29 -21.21 2.10
C ARG A 360 2.56 -20.02 1.52
N ILE A 361 1.34 -20.26 1.05
CA ILE A 361 0.43 -19.21 0.62
C ILE A 361 -0.93 -19.46 1.26
N ASP A 362 -1.40 -18.50 2.06
CA ASP A 362 -2.73 -18.52 2.66
C ASP A 362 -3.61 -17.50 1.91
N THR A 363 -4.67 -17.96 1.28
CA THR A 363 -5.60 -17.12 0.53
C THR A 363 -7.02 -17.27 1.06
N LEU A 364 -7.65 -16.16 1.44
CA LEU A 364 -8.97 -16.10 2.08
C LEU A 364 -9.86 -15.08 1.35
N PRO A 365 -10.42 -15.42 0.19
CA PRO A 365 -11.42 -14.57 -0.43
C PRO A 365 -12.75 -14.67 0.33
N GLN A 366 -13.35 -13.50 0.65
CA GLN A 366 -14.58 -13.39 1.44
C GLN A 366 -15.62 -12.53 0.71
N LEU A 367 -16.86 -13.00 0.68
CA LEU A 367 -18.01 -12.26 0.17
C LEU A 367 -19.04 -12.09 1.29
N GLU A 368 -19.41 -10.84 1.60
CA GLU A 368 -20.48 -10.50 2.50
C GLU A 368 -21.52 -9.71 1.72
N ILE A 369 -22.60 -10.40 1.30
CA ILE A 369 -23.58 -9.86 0.36
C ILE A 369 -24.89 -9.67 1.10
N LEU A 370 -25.33 -8.41 1.24
CA LEU A 370 -26.55 -8.02 1.93
C LEU A 370 -27.59 -7.40 0.97
N ALA A 371 -27.40 -7.54 -0.35
CA ALA A 371 -28.32 -7.07 -1.39
C ALA A 371 -28.69 -8.25 -2.30
N ASP A 372 -29.86 -8.20 -2.94
CA ASP A 372 -30.45 -9.32 -3.65
C ASP A 372 -30.10 -9.35 -5.15
N ASP A 373 -30.17 -8.18 -5.82
CA ASP A 373 -29.91 -8.07 -7.27
C ASP A 373 -28.46 -7.68 -7.52
N VAL A 374 -27.57 -8.67 -7.45
CA VAL A 374 -26.12 -8.47 -7.61
C VAL A 374 -25.47 -9.63 -8.35
N LYS A 375 -24.29 -9.36 -8.94
CA LYS A 375 -23.41 -10.34 -9.55
C LYS A 375 -22.09 -10.33 -8.80
N CYS A 376 -21.86 -11.34 -7.95
CA CYS A 376 -20.65 -11.41 -7.14
C CYS A 376 -20.02 -12.80 -7.31
N ALA A 377 -18.72 -12.83 -7.59
CA ALA A 377 -17.95 -14.05 -7.71
C ALA A 377 -16.58 -13.90 -7.10
N HIS A 378 -16.05 -14.98 -6.53
CA HIS A 378 -14.65 -15.06 -6.15
C HIS A 378 -14.04 -16.40 -6.55
N GLY A 379 -12.72 -16.45 -6.68
CA GLY A 379 -11.96 -17.67 -6.93
C GLY A 379 -10.55 -17.57 -6.34
N ALA A 380 -10.00 -18.71 -5.96
CA ALA A 380 -8.62 -18.80 -5.51
C ALA A 380 -7.98 -20.09 -6.03
N THR A 381 -6.71 -20.00 -6.43
CA THR A 381 -5.88 -21.14 -6.80
C THR A 381 -4.50 -21.02 -6.11
N VAL A 382 -3.98 -22.16 -5.66
CA VAL A 382 -2.61 -22.30 -5.17
C VAL A 382 -2.02 -23.54 -5.80
N ALA A 383 -0.99 -23.38 -6.62
CA ALA A 383 -0.37 -24.48 -7.34
C ALA A 383 1.15 -24.30 -7.49
N PRO A 384 1.94 -25.35 -7.64
CA PRO A 384 3.29 -25.26 -8.18
C PRO A 384 3.26 -24.93 -9.68
N LEU A 385 4.43 -24.75 -10.29
CA LEU A 385 4.56 -24.69 -11.75
C LEU A 385 4.04 -25.98 -12.37
N ASP A 386 3.33 -25.85 -13.48
CA ASP A 386 2.81 -26.98 -14.23
C ASP A 386 3.99 -27.78 -14.84
N ALA A 387 4.06 -29.07 -14.54
CA ALA A 387 5.12 -29.93 -15.01
C ALA A 387 5.09 -30.13 -16.54
N GLU A 388 3.90 -30.09 -17.14
CA GLU A 388 3.76 -30.22 -18.61
C GLU A 388 4.26 -28.97 -19.32
N GLU A 389 3.96 -27.77 -18.76
CA GLU A 389 4.49 -26.52 -19.29
C GLU A 389 6.03 -26.45 -19.18
N VAL A 390 6.60 -26.87 -18.05
CA VAL A 390 8.06 -26.98 -17.89
C VAL A 390 8.64 -27.95 -18.90
N PHE A 391 8.09 -29.14 -19.03
CA PHE A 391 8.53 -30.15 -20.00
C PHE A 391 8.41 -29.65 -21.45
N TYR A 392 7.33 -28.97 -21.80
CA TYR A 392 7.16 -28.37 -23.12
C TYR A 392 8.32 -27.38 -23.45
N LEU A 393 8.65 -26.48 -22.52
CA LEU A 393 9.74 -25.55 -22.71
C LEU A 393 11.11 -26.24 -22.82
N GLN A 394 11.34 -27.28 -22.03
CA GLN A 394 12.53 -28.13 -22.14
C GLN A 394 12.63 -28.80 -23.50
N SER A 395 11.53 -29.30 -24.06
CA SER A 395 11.49 -29.88 -25.40
C SER A 395 11.82 -28.88 -26.51
N ARG A 396 11.73 -27.57 -26.21
CA ARG A 396 12.14 -26.47 -27.09
C ARG A 396 13.56 -25.99 -26.85
N GLY A 397 14.33 -26.68 -26.00
CA GLY A 397 15.76 -26.43 -25.77
C GLY A 397 16.10 -25.56 -24.56
N LEU A 398 15.12 -25.22 -23.72
CA LEU A 398 15.43 -24.52 -22.46
C LEU A 398 15.92 -25.52 -21.41
N SER A 399 16.85 -25.10 -20.55
CA SER A 399 17.19 -25.85 -19.34
C SER A 399 15.99 -25.87 -18.37
N ASP A 400 15.97 -26.79 -17.39
CA ASP A 400 14.92 -26.81 -16.35
C ASP A 400 14.82 -25.47 -15.61
N SER A 401 15.96 -24.90 -15.21
CA SER A 401 15.97 -23.60 -14.54
C SER A 401 15.40 -22.49 -15.44
N ALA A 402 15.84 -22.39 -16.70
CA ALA A 402 15.37 -21.35 -17.61
C ALA A 402 13.87 -21.47 -17.92
N ALA A 403 13.34 -22.70 -18.02
CA ALA A 403 11.93 -22.94 -18.21
C ALA A 403 11.10 -22.47 -16.99
N ARG A 404 11.54 -22.82 -15.78
CA ARG A 404 10.91 -22.39 -14.53
C ARG A 404 10.97 -20.88 -14.33
N ASP A 405 12.10 -20.26 -14.60
CA ASP A 405 12.28 -18.81 -14.50
C ASP A 405 11.36 -18.08 -15.47
N LEU A 406 11.23 -18.58 -16.71
CA LEU A 406 10.34 -18.00 -17.72
C LEU A 406 8.86 -18.08 -17.31
N LEU A 407 8.41 -19.24 -16.81
CA LEU A 407 7.03 -19.42 -16.35
C LEU A 407 6.72 -18.56 -15.11
N THR A 408 7.67 -18.48 -14.19
CA THR A 408 7.55 -17.62 -13.00
C THR A 408 7.47 -16.14 -13.38
N TYR A 409 8.32 -15.71 -14.32
CA TYR A 409 8.28 -14.37 -14.87
C TYR A 409 6.94 -14.09 -15.55
N ALA A 410 6.48 -14.96 -16.45
CA ALA A 410 5.21 -14.80 -17.16
C ALA A 410 4.03 -14.68 -16.19
N PHE A 411 4.05 -15.47 -15.08
CA PHE A 411 3.03 -15.40 -14.05
C PHE A 411 2.96 -14.02 -13.37
N GLY A 412 4.08 -13.42 -12.98
CA GLY A 412 4.10 -12.11 -12.32
C GLY A 412 3.92 -10.95 -13.30
N ALA A 413 4.41 -11.09 -14.55
CA ALA A 413 4.37 -10.06 -15.57
C ALA A 413 2.93 -9.63 -15.94
N GLU A 414 1.93 -10.49 -15.77
CA GLU A 414 0.51 -10.15 -15.98
C GLU A 414 0.06 -8.95 -15.13
N ILE A 415 0.56 -8.84 -13.89
CA ILE A 415 0.26 -7.69 -13.01
C ILE A 415 1.13 -6.50 -13.35
N ILE A 416 2.44 -6.73 -13.55
CA ILE A 416 3.39 -5.64 -13.86
C ILE A 416 3.00 -4.93 -15.16
N ALA A 417 2.50 -5.66 -16.17
CA ALA A 417 2.04 -5.10 -17.44
C ALA A 417 0.87 -4.10 -17.32
N ARG A 418 0.12 -4.14 -16.20
CA ARG A 418 -0.97 -3.18 -15.92
C ARG A 418 -0.47 -1.81 -15.45
N ILE A 419 0.81 -1.69 -15.12
CA ILE A 419 1.44 -0.42 -14.75
C ILE A 419 1.68 0.40 -16.04
N PRO A 420 1.18 1.64 -16.16
CA PRO A 420 1.31 2.43 -17.39
C PRO A 420 2.72 3.02 -17.59
N VAL A 421 3.54 3.06 -16.53
CA VAL A 421 4.87 3.68 -16.50
C VAL A 421 5.93 2.67 -16.94
N ALA A 422 6.46 2.84 -18.14
CA ALA A 422 7.35 1.85 -18.77
C ALA A 422 8.67 1.67 -18.02
N SER A 423 9.28 2.77 -17.54
CA SER A 423 10.51 2.71 -16.74
C SER A 423 10.32 1.95 -15.43
N LEU A 424 9.16 2.10 -14.78
CA LEU A 424 8.84 1.36 -13.55
C LEU A 424 8.61 -0.13 -13.85
N ARG A 425 7.87 -0.45 -14.93
CA ARG A 425 7.72 -1.86 -15.34
C ARG A 425 9.06 -2.54 -15.52
N GLN A 426 9.96 -1.92 -16.28
CA GLN A 426 11.31 -2.47 -16.54
C GLN A 426 12.09 -2.72 -15.23
N GLN A 427 12.05 -1.77 -14.29
CA GLN A 427 12.71 -1.94 -12.99
C GLN A 427 12.12 -3.12 -12.19
N LEU A 428 10.79 -3.27 -12.18
CA LEU A 428 10.11 -4.34 -11.45
C LEU A 428 10.33 -5.71 -12.09
N GLU A 429 10.34 -5.79 -13.42
CA GLU A 429 10.65 -7.02 -14.16
C GLU A 429 12.08 -7.50 -13.87
N GLN A 430 13.06 -6.59 -13.92
CA GLN A 430 14.45 -6.91 -13.58
C GLN A 430 14.58 -7.39 -12.13
N ARG A 431 13.90 -6.72 -11.20
CA ARG A 431 13.93 -7.13 -9.80
C ARG A 431 13.28 -8.49 -9.58
N MET A 432 12.15 -8.76 -10.24
CA MET A 432 11.47 -10.05 -10.16
C MET A 432 12.38 -11.18 -10.67
N LEU A 433 13.01 -11.01 -11.83
CA LEU A 433 13.97 -11.99 -12.36
C LEU A 433 15.15 -12.22 -11.40
N ALA A 434 15.65 -11.17 -10.76
CA ALA A 434 16.74 -11.30 -9.78
C ALA A 434 16.32 -12.04 -8.49
N GLN A 435 15.03 -12.01 -8.11
CA GLN A 435 14.53 -12.69 -6.92
C GLN A 435 14.10 -14.13 -7.17
N THR A 436 13.61 -14.42 -8.36
CA THR A 436 13.03 -15.74 -8.72
C THR A 436 14.00 -16.60 -9.51
N GLY A 437 15.00 -16.00 -10.16
CA GLY A 437 16.03 -16.72 -10.92
C GLY A 437 16.81 -17.66 -10.01
N SER A 438 17.00 -18.88 -10.47
CA SER A 438 17.85 -19.88 -9.82
C SER A 438 19.26 -19.33 -9.71
N ARG A 439 19.67 -18.85 -8.53
CA ARG A 439 21.09 -18.73 -8.26
C ARG A 439 21.65 -20.13 -8.13
N PRO A 440 22.78 -20.40 -8.80
CA PRO A 440 23.46 -21.70 -8.71
C PRO A 440 23.82 -22.06 -7.27
#